data_c9a8f58295161cac71e1f2666b232941
#
_entry.id   c9a8f58295161cac71e1f2666b232941
#
_cell.length_a   1.000
_cell.length_b   1.000
_cell.length_c   1.000
_cell.angle_alpha   90.00
_cell.angle_beta   90.00
_cell.angle_gamma   90.00
#
_symmetry.space_group_name_H-M   'P 1'
#
loop_
_entity.id
_entity.type
_entity.pdbx_description
1 polymer ?
#
loop_
_entity_poly.entity_id
_entity_poly.type
_entity_poly.pdbx_seq_one_letter_code
_entity_poly.pdbx_strand_id
1 'polypeptide(L)' 'HEGEEFIFVLDGTVKIDYGNQTFFLHPGDSIYYDSIVNHLVSSDDEKPAKILAVVYTPL' A
#
# COMPACT_ATOMS: atom_id res chain seq x y z
N HIS A 1 -4.30 -10.58 8.40
CA HIS A 1 -4.82 -10.13 9.69
C HIS A 1 -6.01 -9.20 9.51
N GLU A 2 -6.78 -9.02 10.56
CA GLU A 2 -7.85 -8.03 10.56
C GLU A 2 -7.27 -6.64 10.77
N GLY A 3 -7.97 -5.64 10.24
CA GLY A 3 -7.59 -4.25 10.39
C GLY A 3 -7.70 -3.49 9.11
N GLU A 4 -7.11 -2.32 9.11
CA GLU A 4 -7.17 -1.41 7.99
C GLU A 4 -5.81 -0.76 7.79
N GLU A 5 -5.49 -0.42 6.54
CA GLU A 5 -4.25 0.26 6.22
C GLU A 5 -4.52 1.47 5.34
N PHE A 6 -3.79 2.55 5.63
CA PHE A 6 -3.73 3.72 4.78
C PHE A 6 -2.29 3.93 4.37
N ILE A 7 -2.05 4.08 3.07
CA ILE A 7 -0.72 4.31 2.53
C ILE A 7 -0.72 5.60 1.70
N PHE A 8 0.23 6.46 1.98
CA PHE A 8 0.50 7.67 1.21
C PHE A 8 1.91 7.59 0.65
N VAL A 9 2.06 7.77 -0.67
CA VAL A 9 3.37 7.64 -1.33
C VAL A 9 4.10 8.97 -1.26
N LEU A 10 5.29 8.93 -0.69
CA LEU A 10 6.16 10.10 -0.56
C LEU A 10 7.17 10.20 -1.70
N ASP A 11 7.68 9.06 -2.16
CA ASP A 11 8.70 9.01 -3.21
C ASP A 11 8.67 7.66 -3.89
N GLY A 12 8.98 7.61 -5.19
CA GLY A 12 9.01 6.38 -5.97
C GLY A 12 7.62 5.92 -6.39
N THR A 13 7.58 4.74 -7.02
CA THR A 13 6.34 4.12 -7.48
C THR A 13 6.07 2.87 -6.67
N VAL A 14 4.87 2.76 -6.14
CA VAL A 14 4.45 1.63 -5.32
C VAL A 14 3.45 0.80 -6.08
N LYS A 15 3.66 -0.50 -6.09
CA LYS A 15 2.72 -1.47 -6.65
C LYS A 15 1.99 -2.15 -5.51
N ILE A 16 0.68 -2.18 -5.59
CA ILE A 16 -0.13 -2.85 -4.58
C ILE A 16 -0.98 -3.90 -5.28
N ASP A 17 -0.72 -5.16 -4.93
CA ASP A 17 -1.57 -6.28 -5.31
C ASP A 17 -2.58 -6.48 -4.20
N TYR A 18 -3.86 -6.37 -4.52
CA TYR A 18 -4.93 -6.45 -3.54
C TYR A 18 -6.00 -7.38 -4.08
N GLY A 19 -6.09 -8.59 -3.50
CA GLY A 19 -6.94 -9.63 -4.05
C GLY A 19 -6.50 -9.96 -5.46
N ASN A 20 -7.40 -9.78 -6.42
CA ASN A 20 -7.12 -10.00 -7.84
C ASN A 20 -6.92 -8.69 -8.62
N GLN A 21 -6.71 -7.58 -7.91
CA GLN A 21 -6.50 -6.26 -8.52
C GLN A 21 -5.07 -5.79 -8.25
N THR A 22 -4.57 -4.94 -9.14
CA THR A 22 -3.25 -4.34 -9.01
C THR A 22 -3.36 -2.83 -9.20
N PHE A 23 -2.77 -2.10 -8.28
CA PHE A 23 -2.75 -0.63 -8.31
C PHE A 23 -1.32 -0.14 -8.35
N PHE A 24 -1.09 0.93 -9.10
CA PHE A 24 0.20 1.62 -9.15
C PHE A 24 0.01 3.02 -8.58
N LEU A 25 0.78 3.36 -7.58
CA LEU A 25 0.70 4.64 -6.90
C LEU A 25 1.99 5.42 -7.09
N HIS A 26 1.85 6.70 -7.34
CA HIS A 26 2.95 7.64 -7.53
C HIS A 26 3.00 8.63 -6.36
N PRO A 27 4.09 9.41 -6.22
CA PRO A 27 4.16 10.38 -5.13
C PRO A 27 2.93 11.28 -5.06
N GLY A 28 2.36 11.39 -3.87
CA GLY A 28 1.13 12.15 -3.65
C GLY A 28 -0.13 11.33 -3.73
N ASP A 29 -0.05 10.09 -4.24
CA ASP A 29 -1.21 9.19 -4.27
C ASP A 29 -1.37 8.50 -2.92
N SER A 30 -2.59 8.08 -2.64
CA SER A 30 -2.89 7.33 -1.43
C SER A 30 -3.89 6.23 -1.69
N ILE A 31 -3.93 5.26 -0.79
CA ILE A 31 -4.89 4.16 -0.83
C ILE A 31 -5.27 3.79 0.60
N TYR A 32 -6.50 3.35 0.76
CA TYR A 32 -7.03 2.88 2.03
C TYR A 32 -7.76 1.58 1.78
N TYR A 33 -7.47 0.54 2.56
CA TYR A 33 -8.07 -0.77 2.32
C TYR A 33 -8.10 -1.63 3.59
N ASP A 34 -8.96 -2.66 3.54
CA ASP A 34 -9.02 -3.68 4.58
C ASP A 34 -7.83 -4.62 4.46
N SER A 35 -7.15 -4.84 5.57
CA SER A 35 -5.98 -5.71 5.61
C SER A 35 -6.32 -7.20 5.56
N ILE A 36 -7.59 -7.55 5.73
CA ILE A 36 -8.00 -8.96 5.71
C ILE A 36 -7.89 -9.59 4.31
N VAL A 37 -7.97 -8.76 3.27
CA VAL A 37 -7.79 -9.24 1.90
C VAL A 37 -6.29 -9.44 1.64
N ASN A 38 -5.94 -10.54 0.98
CA ASN A 38 -4.54 -10.78 0.60
C ASN A 38 -4.01 -9.61 -0.18
N HIS A 39 -2.87 -9.09 0.26
CA HIS A 39 -2.27 -7.93 -0.38
C HIS A 39 -0.75 -7.98 -0.28
N LEU A 40 -0.11 -7.33 -1.23
CA LEU A 40 1.33 -7.19 -1.27
C LEU A 40 1.67 -5.78 -1.71
N VAL A 41 2.47 -5.09 -0.90
CA VAL A 41 2.96 -3.76 -1.21
C VAL A 41 4.43 -3.86 -1.57
N SER A 42 4.80 -3.37 -2.73
CA SER A 42 6.17 -3.46 -3.21
C SER A 42 6.54 -2.23 -4.02
N SER A 43 7.85 -2.02 -4.19
CA SER A 43 8.34 -1.00 -5.11
C SER A 43 8.20 -1.52 -6.53
N ASP A 44 7.70 -0.68 -7.45
CA ASP A 44 7.48 -1.09 -8.84
C ASP A 44 8.74 -1.02 -9.68
N ASP A 45 9.72 -0.24 -9.29
CA ASP A 45 10.96 -0.09 -10.03
C ASP A 45 12.15 -0.56 -9.20
N GLU A 46 13.34 -0.43 -9.74
CA GLU A 46 14.58 -0.85 -9.06
C GLU A 46 14.95 0.07 -7.90
N LYS A 47 14.31 1.22 -7.80
CA LYS A 47 14.57 2.18 -6.73
C LYS A 47 13.64 1.94 -5.55
N PRO A 48 14.10 2.14 -4.34
CA PRO A 48 13.21 2.03 -3.19
C PRO A 48 12.16 3.14 -3.23
N ALA A 49 10.97 2.80 -2.79
CA ALA A 49 9.89 3.76 -2.61
C ALA A 49 9.80 4.14 -1.13
N LYS A 50 9.33 5.36 -0.86
CA LYS A 50 9.04 5.81 0.50
C LYS A 50 7.56 6.01 0.65
N ILE A 51 7.02 5.47 1.72
CA ILE A 51 5.60 5.59 2.03
C ILE A 51 5.43 6.04 3.48
N LEU A 52 4.30 6.69 3.72
CA LEU A 52 3.76 6.86 5.06
C LEU A 52 2.60 5.87 5.19
N ALA A 53 2.70 4.97 6.13
CA ALA A 53 1.66 3.96 6.33
C ALA A 53 1.08 4.09 7.72
N VAL A 54 -0.24 4.04 7.80
CA VAL A 54 -0.97 3.98 9.07
C VAL A 54 -1.71 2.67 9.10
N VAL A 55 -1.44 1.87 10.11
CA VAL A 55 -2.04 0.55 10.24
C VAL A 55 -2.88 0.54 11.51
N TYR A 56 -4.13 0.15 11.36
CA TYR A 56 -5.03 -0.04 12.48
C TYR A 56 -5.29 -1.54 12.65
N THR A 57 -4.96 -2.04 13.81
CA THR A 57 -5.22 -3.44 14.16
C THR A 57 -6.11 -3.47 15.38
N PRO A 58 -7.34 -3.99 15.27
CA PRO A 58 -8.20 -4.11 16.43
C PRO A 58 -7.65 -5.13 17.43
N LEU A 59 -7.93 -4.91 18.70
CA LEU A 59 -7.51 -5.79 19.79
C LEU A 59 -8.38 -7.06 19.86
#